data_a757d4034d71721309b1122d3a09c9eb
#
_entry.id   a757d4034d71721309b1122d3a09c9eb
#
_cell.length_a   1.000
_cell.length_b   1.000
_cell.length_c   1.000
_cell.angle_alpha   90.00
_cell.angle_beta   90.00
_cell.angle_gamma   90.00
#
_symmetry.space_group_name_H-M   'P 1'
#
loop_
_entity.id
_entity.type
_entity.pdbx_description
1 polymer ?
#
loop_
_entity_poly.entity_id
_entity_poly.type
_entity_poly.pdbx_seq_one_letter_code
_entity_poly.pdbx_strand_id
1 'polypeptide(L)'
;MIQLLAETPRDQEMIEKFQRAYENLKKIVDRLQEENRKLREELEEYRKRHPSTVGVKNNHPYAIREESSAPDTTQAKRKPGGQPGHRGHYRKIPGITERIRVHAVQFTCPECSSSLVKKGIRTRIIEDIPEIYPRVVQYRIERMYCRSCGKVVEPEIPDALPSARLSLRTMLIAAYLKQAARMSVESVSSAMREIFGIRISEGEIQDILYRLSHALGPEYDSLVESMRKAPSRYTDTTTWRNGGENHALWVFVTKGEAIFHVSGSNNHEVALDLLGKHSGTDVHDRHSAFETLAGKTKNPQQYCWSHIICDAKELESFYGDEGKIIKESLQRIHEEAKSFHGHGTHEDVDQLHDKLVFLLDRDYAHRRSGKFVDNLLRRRRDWLFRFVVDPEVESTNNRAERALRPSVIYRKASGGSRSDRGAEAYEIMESIRYTTKLRNKSFIKDIPAMIRKETHPG
;
A
#
# COMPACT_ATOMS: atom_id res chain seq x y z
N MET A 1 14.67 22.00 -51.51
CA MET A 1 16.02 21.41 -51.28
C MET A 1 16.09 19.94 -51.69
N ILE A 2 15.18 19.39 -52.52
CA ILE A 2 15.19 17.98 -53.05
C ILE A 2 15.43 17.93 -54.58
N GLN A 3 15.60 19.07 -55.25
CA GLN A 3 15.73 19.13 -56.69
C GLN A 3 17.17 18.88 -57.23
N LEU A 4 18.13 18.58 -56.36
CA LEU A 4 19.54 18.48 -56.74
C LEU A 4 20.14 17.07 -56.75
N LEU A 5 19.31 16.01 -56.67
CA LEU A 5 19.81 14.63 -56.57
C LEU A 5 19.16 13.63 -57.58
N ALA A 6 18.52 14.11 -58.64
CA ALA A 6 17.96 13.18 -59.64
C ALA A 6 18.94 13.04 -60.83
N GLU A 7 19.83 12.07 -60.71
CA GLU A 7 20.82 11.77 -61.79
C GLU A 7 20.27 10.77 -62.87
N THR A 8 19.17 10.08 -62.59
CA THR A 8 18.57 9.12 -63.51
C THR A 8 17.04 9.27 -63.62
N PRO A 9 16.40 8.85 -64.76
CA PRO A 9 14.95 8.83 -64.90
C PRO A 9 14.23 8.01 -63.78
N ARG A 10 14.90 7.01 -63.21
CA ARG A 10 14.40 6.16 -62.14
C ARG A 10 14.35 6.92 -60.80
N ASP A 11 15.30 7.83 -60.58
CA ASP A 11 15.33 8.67 -59.37
C ASP A 11 14.22 9.74 -59.42
N GLN A 12 13.93 10.28 -60.60
CA GLN A 12 12.81 11.21 -60.80
C GLN A 12 11.46 10.55 -60.48
N GLU A 13 11.21 9.33 -60.99
CA GLU A 13 9.97 8.58 -60.70
C GLU A 13 9.83 8.26 -59.21
N MET A 14 10.93 7.97 -58.54
CA MET A 14 10.95 7.70 -57.09
C MET A 14 10.66 8.98 -56.29
N ILE A 15 11.23 10.12 -56.66
CA ILE A 15 10.97 11.42 -56.04
C ILE A 15 9.49 11.80 -56.20
N GLU A 16 8.90 11.63 -57.37
CA GLU A 16 7.47 11.89 -57.56
C GLU A 16 6.57 10.99 -56.69
N LYS A 17 6.91 9.70 -56.58
CA LYS A 17 6.19 8.80 -55.66
C LYS A 17 6.28 9.24 -54.19
N PHE A 18 7.47 9.66 -53.73
CA PHE A 18 7.64 10.20 -52.39
C PHE A 18 6.88 11.50 -52.19
N GLN A 19 6.89 12.40 -53.17
CA GLN A 19 6.13 13.66 -53.08
C GLN A 19 4.62 13.41 -52.98
N ARG A 20 4.06 12.49 -53.80
CA ARG A 20 2.64 12.09 -53.71
C ARG A 20 2.31 11.44 -52.37
N ALA A 21 3.18 10.58 -51.86
CA ALA A 21 3.01 9.97 -50.55
C ALA A 21 3.04 11.00 -49.43
N TYR A 22 3.97 11.96 -49.50
CA TYR A 22 4.08 13.06 -48.52
C TYR A 22 2.83 13.96 -48.53
N GLU A 23 2.32 14.35 -49.71
CA GLU A 23 1.09 15.14 -49.78
C GLU A 23 -0.13 14.39 -49.27
N ASN A 24 -0.22 13.08 -49.51
CA ASN A 24 -1.28 12.25 -48.93
C ASN A 24 -1.17 12.15 -47.41
N LEU A 25 0.04 11.97 -46.87
CA LEU A 25 0.27 11.95 -45.43
C LEU A 25 -0.10 13.32 -44.78
N LYS A 26 0.28 14.42 -45.44
CA LYS A 26 -0.08 15.77 -45.01
C LYS A 26 -1.59 15.96 -44.90
N LYS A 27 -2.34 15.53 -45.92
CA LYS A 27 -3.81 15.58 -45.92
C LYS A 27 -4.42 14.73 -44.81
N ILE A 28 -3.82 13.58 -44.47
CA ILE A 28 -4.26 12.74 -43.35
C ILE A 28 -4.01 13.44 -42.01
N VAL A 29 -2.82 14.03 -41.83
CA VAL A 29 -2.47 14.79 -40.62
C VAL A 29 -3.41 15.98 -40.42
N ASP A 30 -3.66 16.77 -41.47
CA ASP A 30 -4.57 17.91 -41.42
C ASP A 30 -6.00 17.48 -41.03
N ARG A 31 -6.49 16.38 -41.60
CA ARG A 31 -7.79 15.81 -41.25
C ARG A 31 -7.85 15.34 -39.80
N LEU A 32 -6.83 14.63 -39.32
CA LEU A 32 -6.75 14.18 -37.92
C LEU A 32 -6.63 15.35 -36.93
N GLN A 33 -5.95 16.41 -37.29
CA GLN A 33 -5.88 17.63 -36.48
C GLN A 33 -7.24 18.31 -36.36
N GLU A 34 -7.99 18.40 -37.46
CA GLU A 34 -9.33 18.97 -37.46
C GLU A 34 -10.32 18.13 -36.67
N GLU A 35 -10.24 16.81 -36.78
CA GLU A 35 -11.05 15.86 -36.01
C GLU A 35 -10.73 15.97 -34.49
N ASN A 36 -9.45 16.07 -34.14
CA ASN A 36 -9.03 16.33 -32.77
C ASN A 36 -9.51 17.68 -32.22
N ARG A 37 -9.55 18.71 -33.06
CA ARG A 37 -10.10 20.02 -32.69
C ARG A 37 -11.59 19.90 -32.36
N LYS A 38 -12.37 19.25 -33.23
CA LYS A 38 -13.81 19.03 -33.02
C LYS A 38 -14.09 18.22 -31.78
N LEU A 39 -13.35 17.13 -31.56
CA LEU A 39 -13.50 16.31 -30.36
C LEU A 39 -13.16 17.09 -29.07
N ARG A 40 -12.19 17.99 -29.11
CA ARG A 40 -11.88 18.87 -27.97
C ARG A 40 -13.00 19.87 -27.69
N GLU A 41 -13.58 20.45 -28.72
CA GLU A 41 -14.72 21.36 -28.60
C GLU A 41 -15.97 20.62 -28.05
N GLU A 42 -16.29 19.43 -28.55
CA GLU A 42 -17.35 18.58 -28.03
C GLU A 42 -17.12 18.19 -26.56
N LEU A 43 -15.87 17.86 -26.22
CA LEU A 43 -15.49 17.54 -24.84
C LEU A 43 -15.65 18.77 -23.92
N GLU A 44 -15.34 19.94 -24.41
CA GLU A 44 -15.47 21.18 -23.65
C GLU A 44 -16.94 21.59 -23.48
N GLU A 45 -17.77 21.39 -24.50
CA GLU A 45 -19.21 21.54 -24.40
C GLU A 45 -19.85 20.51 -23.47
N TYR A 46 -19.41 19.25 -23.55
CA TYR A 46 -19.84 18.20 -22.64
C TYR A 46 -19.49 18.57 -21.17
N ARG A 47 -18.28 19.08 -20.96
CA ARG A 47 -17.83 19.57 -19.64
C ARG A 47 -18.69 20.72 -19.13
N LYS A 48 -19.09 21.65 -19.98
CA LYS A 48 -19.97 22.75 -19.60
C LYS A 48 -21.39 22.29 -19.25
N ARG A 49 -21.91 21.27 -19.96
CA ARG A 49 -23.23 20.67 -19.69
C ARG A 49 -23.24 19.74 -18.46
N HIS A 50 -22.09 19.18 -18.09
CA HIS A 50 -21.93 18.25 -16.98
C HIS A 50 -20.78 18.64 -16.03
N PRO A 51 -20.92 19.77 -15.28
CA PRO A 51 -19.83 20.28 -14.44
C PRO A 51 -19.40 19.35 -13.32
N SER A 52 -20.26 18.42 -12.89
CA SER A 52 -19.92 17.40 -11.88
C SER A 52 -19.09 16.21 -12.39
N THR A 53 -18.95 16.05 -13.72
CA THR A 53 -18.15 14.97 -14.33
C THR A 53 -16.72 15.42 -14.68
N VAL A 54 -16.37 16.67 -14.42
CA VAL A 54 -15.05 17.26 -14.73
C VAL A 54 -14.00 17.01 -13.64
N GLY A 55 -14.14 15.93 -12.95
CA GLY A 55 -13.05 15.35 -12.20
C GLY A 55 -12.72 13.98 -12.77
N VAL A 56 -12.23 13.88 -14.00
CA VAL A 56 -11.42 12.71 -14.41
C VAL A 56 -10.15 12.80 -13.58
N LYS A 57 -10.32 12.46 -12.32
CA LYS A 57 -9.23 12.10 -11.45
C LYS A 57 -8.59 10.92 -12.14
N ASN A 58 -7.31 11.05 -12.44
CA ASN A 58 -6.46 9.93 -12.75
C ASN A 58 -7.01 8.72 -12.02
N ASN A 59 -7.25 7.60 -12.72
CA ASN A 59 -7.62 6.32 -12.14
C ASN A 59 -6.49 5.82 -11.24
N HIS A 60 -6.26 6.56 -10.15
CA HIS A 60 -5.40 6.15 -9.07
C HIS A 60 -6.29 5.42 -8.09
N PRO A 61 -6.09 4.11 -7.86
CA PRO A 61 -6.88 3.32 -6.90
C PRO A 61 -6.89 3.92 -5.49
N TYR A 62 -5.99 4.87 -5.24
CA TYR A 62 -5.77 5.54 -3.95
C TYR A 62 -5.87 7.06 -4.01
N ALA A 63 -6.45 7.65 -5.07
CA ALA A 63 -6.89 9.03 -4.97
C ALA A 63 -7.83 9.09 -3.76
N ILE A 64 -7.52 9.96 -2.81
CA ILE A 64 -8.46 10.29 -1.74
C ILE A 64 -9.74 10.64 -2.48
N ARG A 65 -10.73 9.74 -2.42
CA ARG A 65 -12.07 10.06 -2.85
C ARG A 65 -12.50 11.15 -1.88
N GLU A 66 -12.52 12.39 -2.31
CA GLU A 66 -13.49 13.30 -1.77
C GLU A 66 -14.82 12.62 -2.05
N GLU A 67 -15.48 12.19 -0.98
CA GLU A 67 -16.82 11.69 -1.06
C GLU A 67 -17.68 12.78 -1.69
N SER A 68 -17.89 12.67 -3.00
CA SER A 68 -18.98 13.37 -3.66
C SER A 68 -20.25 12.59 -3.27
N SER A 69 -20.64 12.73 -2.00
CA SER A 69 -21.98 12.37 -1.57
C SER A 69 -22.93 13.29 -2.34
N ALA A 70 -23.67 12.71 -3.30
CA ALA A 70 -24.95 13.29 -3.66
C ALA A 70 -25.71 13.54 -2.34
N PRO A 71 -26.39 14.67 -2.16
CA PRO A 71 -27.09 14.93 -0.93
C PRO A 71 -28.22 13.89 -0.78
N ASP A 72 -28.00 12.95 0.13
CA ASP A 72 -29.09 12.18 0.69
C ASP A 72 -29.88 13.18 1.57
N THR A 73 -31.05 13.57 1.09
CA THR A 73 -31.86 14.68 1.61
C THR A 73 -32.50 14.38 2.96
N THR A 74 -32.14 13.29 3.66
CA THR A 74 -32.82 12.87 4.91
C THR A 74 -31.91 12.68 6.12
N GLN A 75 -30.58 12.79 5.99
CA GLN A 75 -29.71 12.82 7.17
C GLN A 75 -28.72 14.00 7.10
N ALA A 76 -28.83 14.91 8.06
CA ALA A 76 -27.87 16.00 8.22
C ALA A 76 -26.45 15.43 8.27
N LYS A 77 -25.57 15.87 7.35
CA LYS A 77 -24.15 15.47 7.31
C LYS A 77 -23.55 15.68 8.68
N ARG A 78 -23.08 14.62 9.32
CA ARG A 78 -22.36 14.71 10.60
C ARG A 78 -21.11 15.59 10.39
N LYS A 79 -20.94 16.60 11.24
CA LYS A 79 -19.77 17.48 11.20
C LYS A 79 -18.52 16.65 11.51
N PRO A 80 -17.37 16.93 10.87
CA PRO A 80 -16.10 16.32 11.24
C PRO A 80 -15.79 16.59 12.71
N GLY A 81 -15.33 15.59 13.44
CA GLY A 81 -14.99 15.69 14.86
C GLY A 81 -15.90 14.89 15.78
N GLY A 82 -15.67 14.97 17.08
CA GLY A 82 -16.47 14.30 18.11
C GLY A 82 -17.90 14.81 18.10
N GLN A 83 -18.89 13.92 18.01
CA GLN A 83 -20.30 14.28 18.04
C GLN A 83 -20.71 14.73 19.47
N PRO A 84 -21.76 15.55 19.63
CA PRO A 84 -22.29 15.86 20.96
C PRO A 84 -22.57 14.60 21.77
N GLY A 85 -22.06 14.54 23.01
CA GLY A 85 -22.15 13.35 23.86
C GLY A 85 -21.03 12.32 23.69
N HIS A 86 -20.10 12.49 22.76
CA HIS A 86 -18.91 11.64 22.64
C HIS A 86 -18.06 11.78 23.93
N ARG A 87 -17.81 10.66 24.61
CA ARG A 87 -16.87 10.65 25.76
C ARG A 87 -15.49 11.04 25.26
N GLY A 88 -14.94 12.13 25.81
CA GLY A 88 -13.56 12.53 25.55
C GLY A 88 -12.59 11.43 26.00
N HIS A 89 -11.69 11.01 25.10
CA HIS A 89 -10.59 10.14 25.47
C HIS A 89 -9.49 10.98 26.10
N TYR A 90 -9.44 10.98 27.44
CA TYR A 90 -8.37 11.64 28.19
C TYR A 90 -7.16 10.72 28.27
N ARG A 91 -5.97 11.29 28.09
CA ARG A 91 -4.72 10.59 28.34
C ARG A 91 -4.65 10.20 29.81
N LYS A 92 -4.42 8.92 30.10
CA LYS A 92 -4.19 8.46 31.47
C LYS A 92 -2.92 9.09 32.02
N ILE A 93 -2.96 9.54 33.28
CA ILE A 93 -1.79 10.04 33.96
C ILE A 93 -0.81 8.86 34.15
N PRO A 94 0.44 8.96 33.64
CA PRO A 94 1.42 7.89 33.77
C PRO A 94 1.91 7.77 35.20
N GLY A 95 2.61 6.68 35.51
CA GLY A 95 3.30 6.50 36.77
C GLY A 95 4.36 7.60 36.99
N ILE A 96 4.38 8.20 38.20
CA ILE A 96 5.33 9.24 38.52
C ILE A 96 6.71 8.61 38.77
N THR A 97 7.69 9.01 37.95
CA THR A 97 9.08 8.54 38.08
C THR A 97 9.94 9.39 38.96
N GLU A 98 9.62 10.69 39.06
CA GLU A 98 10.36 11.66 39.90
C GLU A 98 9.42 12.67 40.57
N ARG A 99 9.75 13.14 41.74
CA ARG A 99 9.00 14.18 42.47
C ARG A 99 9.93 15.32 42.80
N ILE A 100 9.67 16.48 42.19
CA ILE A 100 10.43 17.70 42.42
C ILE A 100 9.55 18.67 43.20
N ARG A 101 10.08 19.23 44.28
CA ARG A 101 9.42 20.30 45.06
C ARG A 101 10.00 21.66 44.66
N VAL A 102 9.15 22.48 44.05
CA VAL A 102 9.52 23.86 43.71
C VAL A 102 9.10 24.79 44.82
N HIS A 103 10.05 25.51 45.40
CA HIS A 103 9.81 26.48 46.45
C HIS A 103 9.49 27.86 45.84
N ALA A 104 8.67 28.64 46.56
CA ALA A 104 8.43 30.02 46.21
C ALA A 104 9.73 30.85 46.37
N VAL A 105 10.06 31.59 45.33
CA VAL A 105 11.24 32.48 45.34
C VAL A 105 10.86 33.95 45.51
N GLN A 106 9.57 34.25 45.47
CA GLN A 106 9.03 35.61 45.57
C GLN A 106 8.15 35.71 46.81
N PHE A 107 8.43 36.67 47.67
CA PHE A 107 7.74 36.90 48.93
C PHE A 107 6.97 38.21 48.96
N THR A 108 7.08 39.03 47.93
CA THR A 108 6.33 40.28 47.76
C THR A 108 5.49 40.23 46.48
N CYS A 109 4.30 40.81 46.52
CA CYS A 109 3.40 40.88 45.40
C CYS A 109 3.96 41.81 44.30
N PRO A 110 4.06 41.35 43.03
CA PRO A 110 4.58 42.16 41.94
C PRO A 110 3.69 43.35 41.58
N GLU A 111 2.41 43.32 41.96
CA GLU A 111 1.44 44.38 41.61
C GLU A 111 1.32 45.43 42.71
N CYS A 112 1.32 45.06 44.00
CA CYS A 112 1.07 45.96 45.13
C CYS A 112 2.19 45.99 46.16
N SER A 113 3.29 45.27 45.98
CA SER A 113 4.45 45.16 46.88
C SER A 113 4.15 44.68 48.31
N SER A 114 2.94 44.17 48.57
CA SER A 114 2.59 43.62 49.88
C SER A 114 3.24 42.24 50.08
N SER A 115 3.45 41.83 51.34
CA SER A 115 3.98 40.53 51.70
C SER A 115 3.05 39.40 51.23
N LEU A 116 3.62 38.38 50.59
CA LEU A 116 2.89 37.19 50.18
C LEU A 116 2.87 36.15 51.29
N VAL A 117 1.70 35.52 51.50
CA VAL A 117 1.51 34.40 52.40
C VAL A 117 1.24 33.11 51.62
N LYS A 118 1.67 31.97 52.14
CA LYS A 118 1.49 30.67 51.49
C LYS A 118 0.01 30.30 51.44
N LYS A 119 -0.54 30.15 50.22
CA LYS A 119 -1.94 29.74 50.01
C LYS A 119 -2.12 28.21 49.94
N GLY A 120 -1.06 27.47 49.61
CA GLY A 120 -1.15 25.99 49.48
C GLY A 120 -0.09 25.45 48.52
N ILE A 121 -0.26 24.18 48.12
CA ILE A 121 0.57 23.48 47.18
C ILE A 121 -0.32 23.03 45.99
N ARG A 122 0.09 23.38 44.79
CA ARG A 122 -0.53 22.89 43.54
C ARG A 122 0.38 21.86 42.91
N THR A 123 -0.18 20.69 42.56
CA THR A 123 0.56 19.64 41.87
C THR A 123 0.32 19.78 40.35
N ARG A 124 1.41 19.70 39.60
CA ARG A 124 1.39 19.63 38.14
C ARG A 124 2.25 18.44 37.70
N ILE A 125 1.73 17.59 36.83
CA ILE A 125 2.44 16.44 36.26
C ILE A 125 2.85 16.82 34.85
N ILE A 126 4.14 16.69 34.54
CA ILE A 126 4.73 16.96 33.23
C ILE A 126 5.43 15.68 32.81
N GLU A 127 5.12 15.19 31.60
CA GLU A 127 5.89 14.14 30.97
C GLU A 127 6.93 14.79 30.08
N ASP A 128 8.17 14.35 30.22
CA ASP A 128 9.30 14.86 29.49
C ASP A 128 10.06 13.71 28.79
N ILE A 129 10.73 14.01 27.68
CA ILE A 129 11.71 13.15 27.06
C ILE A 129 13.08 13.69 27.43
N PRO A 130 13.86 12.96 28.28
CA PRO A 130 15.19 13.43 28.68
C PRO A 130 16.10 13.56 27.46
N GLU A 131 17.08 14.41 27.54
CA GLU A 131 18.08 14.59 26.49
C GLU A 131 18.77 13.26 26.17
N ILE A 132 18.83 12.94 24.86
CA ILE A 132 19.35 11.65 24.39
C ILE A 132 20.80 11.83 23.95
N TYR A 133 21.71 11.13 24.60
CA TYR A 133 23.12 11.09 24.23
C TYR A 133 23.49 9.74 23.63
N PRO A 134 24.29 9.70 22.53
CA PRO A 134 24.75 8.45 21.97
C PRO A 134 25.72 7.75 22.93
N ARG A 135 25.49 6.44 23.13
CA ARG A 135 26.42 5.59 23.88
C ARG A 135 27.48 5.06 22.93
N VAL A 136 28.75 5.38 23.15
CA VAL A 136 29.87 4.87 22.37
C VAL A 136 30.59 3.78 23.18
N VAL A 137 30.68 2.57 22.62
CA VAL A 137 31.26 1.39 23.29
C VAL A 137 32.47 0.89 22.51
N GLN A 138 33.57 0.68 23.17
CA GLN A 138 34.74 0.02 22.62
C GLN A 138 34.71 -1.46 23.01
N TYR A 139 34.63 -2.34 22.02
CA TYR A 139 34.77 -3.78 22.20
C TYR A 139 36.21 -4.19 21.93
N ARG A 140 36.82 -4.92 22.87
CA ARG A 140 38.09 -5.61 22.67
C ARG A 140 37.78 -7.09 22.43
N ILE A 141 38.05 -7.58 21.22
CA ILE A 141 37.65 -8.90 20.77
C ILE A 141 38.91 -9.79 20.69
N GLU A 142 38.88 -10.92 21.40
CA GLU A 142 39.92 -11.93 21.30
C GLU A 142 39.76 -12.70 20.00
N ARG A 143 40.85 -12.83 19.26
CA ARG A 143 40.90 -13.55 18.00
C ARG A 143 41.71 -14.82 18.15
N MET A 144 41.11 -15.97 17.86
CA MET A 144 41.79 -17.26 17.89
C MET A 144 42.18 -17.71 16.50
N TYR A 145 43.40 -18.26 16.40
CA TYR A 145 43.92 -18.75 15.14
C TYR A 145 43.99 -20.27 15.12
N CYS A 146 43.40 -20.90 14.12
CA CYS A 146 43.49 -22.33 13.89
C CYS A 146 44.74 -22.65 13.08
N ARG A 147 45.72 -23.32 13.72
CA ARG A 147 46.99 -23.71 13.06
C ARG A 147 46.80 -24.75 11.94
N SER A 148 45.73 -25.57 11.99
CA SER A 148 45.47 -26.62 11.02
C SER A 148 44.89 -26.11 9.70
N CYS A 149 43.95 -25.16 9.74
CA CYS A 149 43.27 -24.65 8.54
C CYS A 149 43.59 -23.17 8.23
N GLY A 150 44.43 -22.50 9.04
CA GLY A 150 44.81 -21.09 8.84
C GLY A 150 43.70 -20.08 9.10
N LYS A 151 42.55 -20.49 9.63
CA LYS A 151 41.42 -19.59 9.86
C LYS A 151 41.54 -18.86 11.20
N VAL A 152 41.12 -17.58 11.19
CA VAL A 152 40.91 -16.81 12.41
C VAL A 152 39.45 -16.89 12.79
N VAL A 153 39.21 -17.16 14.05
CA VAL A 153 37.84 -17.22 14.66
C VAL A 153 37.77 -16.14 15.71
N GLU A 154 36.72 -15.36 15.68
CA GLU A 154 36.41 -14.34 16.69
C GLU A 154 34.94 -14.41 17.09
N PRO A 155 34.60 -14.07 18.33
CA PRO A 155 33.21 -14.03 18.78
C PRO A 155 32.44 -12.89 18.11
N GLU A 156 31.18 -13.08 17.84
CA GLU A 156 30.29 -12.05 17.33
C GLU A 156 29.94 -11.02 18.41
N ILE A 157 29.74 -9.77 17.99
CA ILE A 157 29.22 -8.71 18.87
C ILE A 157 27.69 -8.78 18.86
N PRO A 158 27.04 -9.07 19.99
CA PRO A 158 25.59 -9.38 20.03
C PRO A 158 24.66 -8.27 19.48
N ASP A 159 25.12 -7.02 19.55
CA ASP A 159 24.31 -5.84 19.22
C ASP A 159 24.75 -5.14 17.92
N ALA A 160 25.55 -5.77 17.10
CA ALA A 160 26.00 -5.22 15.83
C ALA A 160 26.01 -6.29 14.72
N LEU A 161 25.69 -5.89 13.50
CA LEU A 161 25.93 -6.73 12.31
C LEU A 161 27.44 -6.84 12.04
N PRO A 162 27.91 -7.89 11.38
CA PRO A 162 29.31 -8.03 11.00
C PRO A 162 29.86 -6.75 10.36
N SER A 163 31.02 -6.28 10.83
CA SER A 163 31.68 -5.05 10.34
C SER A 163 30.87 -3.75 10.45
N ALA A 164 29.76 -3.74 11.18
CA ALA A 164 28.98 -2.52 11.39
C ALA A 164 29.61 -1.63 12.47
N ARG A 165 29.60 -0.31 12.23
CA ARG A 165 29.99 0.70 13.22
C ARG A 165 28.83 1.20 14.08
N LEU A 166 27.61 0.98 13.65
CA LEU A 166 26.39 1.31 14.33
C LEU A 166 25.78 0.06 14.96
N SER A 167 25.22 0.20 16.14
CA SER A 167 24.50 -0.90 16.77
C SER A 167 23.26 -1.27 15.94
N LEU A 168 22.84 -2.53 16.01
CA LEU A 168 21.64 -3.01 15.35
C LEU A 168 20.40 -2.16 15.72
N ARG A 169 20.28 -1.74 17.00
CA ARG A 169 19.21 -0.84 17.43
C ARG A 169 19.25 0.51 16.71
N THR A 170 20.42 1.12 16.55
CA THR A 170 20.57 2.40 15.82
C THR A 170 20.18 2.24 14.35
N MET A 171 20.63 1.16 13.72
CA MET A 171 20.27 0.83 12.33
C MET A 171 18.75 0.64 12.17
N LEU A 172 18.10 -0.06 13.11
CA LEU A 172 16.65 -0.27 13.09
C LEU A 172 15.86 1.02 13.34
N ILE A 173 16.36 1.96 14.14
CA ILE A 173 15.74 3.28 14.31
C ILE A 173 15.80 4.04 12.97
N ALA A 174 16.96 4.12 12.32
CA ALA A 174 17.08 4.78 11.01
C ALA A 174 16.18 4.13 9.97
N ALA A 175 16.12 2.80 9.90
CA ALA A 175 15.23 2.05 9.04
C ALA A 175 13.75 2.30 9.35
N TYR A 176 13.37 2.39 10.63
CA TYR A 176 12.00 2.70 11.04
C TYR A 176 11.59 4.10 10.58
N LEU A 177 12.44 5.10 10.76
CA LEU A 177 12.19 6.46 10.28
C LEU A 177 12.01 6.48 8.74
N LYS A 178 12.83 5.73 8.02
CA LYS A 178 12.73 5.64 6.56
C LYS A 178 11.47 4.89 6.11
N GLN A 179 11.20 3.70 6.64
CA GLN A 179 10.16 2.80 6.15
C GLN A 179 8.78 3.10 6.78
N ALA A 180 8.70 3.17 8.12
CA ALA A 180 7.45 3.35 8.82
C ALA A 180 6.99 4.81 8.86
N ALA A 181 7.90 5.74 9.17
CA ALA A 181 7.63 7.18 9.15
C ALA A 181 7.69 7.78 7.72
N ARG A 182 8.22 7.05 6.72
CA ARG A 182 8.27 7.42 5.29
C ARG A 182 9.05 8.70 5.03
N MET A 183 10.06 8.97 5.85
CA MET A 183 10.91 10.15 5.72
C MET A 183 11.82 10.03 4.48
N SER A 184 12.20 11.17 3.92
CA SER A 184 13.29 11.20 2.92
C SER A 184 14.60 10.75 3.58
N VAL A 185 15.59 10.33 2.80
CA VAL A 185 16.91 9.93 3.35
C VAL A 185 17.56 11.11 4.07
N GLU A 186 17.48 12.30 3.50
CA GLU A 186 17.93 13.57 4.10
C GLU A 186 17.24 13.83 5.44
N SER A 187 15.90 13.67 5.50
CA SER A 187 15.15 13.88 6.75
C SER A 187 15.53 12.86 7.83
N VAL A 188 15.83 11.61 7.45
CA VAL A 188 16.34 10.59 8.39
C VAL A 188 17.70 11.01 8.94
N SER A 189 18.63 11.44 8.08
CA SER A 189 19.95 11.94 8.50
C SER A 189 19.83 13.09 9.48
N SER A 190 18.95 14.07 9.17
CA SER A 190 18.68 15.20 10.05
C SER A 190 18.09 14.77 11.38
N ALA A 191 17.07 13.89 11.39
CA ALA A 191 16.45 13.39 12.61
C ALA A 191 17.45 12.60 13.50
N MET A 192 18.31 11.78 12.90
CA MET A 192 19.35 11.04 13.63
C MET A 192 20.35 11.99 14.30
N ARG A 193 20.69 13.09 13.64
CA ARG A 193 21.56 14.12 14.21
C ARG A 193 20.88 14.94 15.31
N GLU A 194 19.69 15.49 15.03
CA GLU A 194 19.02 16.43 15.93
C GLU A 194 18.41 15.76 17.17
N ILE A 195 17.86 14.54 17.02
CA ILE A 195 17.16 13.86 18.11
C ILE A 195 18.11 12.95 18.90
N PHE A 196 19.02 12.26 18.20
CA PHE A 196 19.85 11.21 18.79
C PHE A 196 21.33 11.58 18.88
N GLY A 197 21.76 12.74 18.37
CA GLY A 197 23.16 13.17 18.37
C GLY A 197 24.08 12.31 17.50
N ILE A 198 23.54 11.47 16.58
CA ILE A 198 24.29 10.55 15.73
C ILE A 198 24.33 11.08 14.30
N ARG A 199 25.53 11.34 13.79
CA ARG A 199 25.72 11.77 12.40
C ARG A 199 25.81 10.56 11.49
N ILE A 200 24.87 10.44 10.56
CA ILE A 200 24.80 9.39 9.55
C ILE A 200 24.58 10.08 8.20
N SER A 201 25.39 9.76 7.20
CA SER A 201 25.23 10.29 5.86
C SER A 201 24.05 9.62 5.13
N GLU A 202 23.56 10.24 4.07
CA GLU A 202 22.50 9.68 3.24
C GLU A 202 22.90 8.33 2.61
N GLY A 203 24.15 8.22 2.15
CA GLY A 203 24.69 6.96 1.61
C GLY A 203 24.75 5.87 2.67
N GLU A 204 25.14 6.20 3.91
CA GLU A 204 25.18 5.25 5.01
C GLU A 204 23.78 4.78 5.43
N ILE A 205 22.75 5.64 5.37
CA ILE A 205 21.36 5.23 5.60
C ILE A 205 20.93 4.20 4.56
N GLN A 206 21.31 4.40 3.30
CA GLN A 206 21.01 3.43 2.25
C GLN A 206 21.76 2.11 2.48
N ASP A 207 23.03 2.16 2.91
CA ASP A 207 23.81 0.96 3.26
C ASP A 207 23.20 0.22 4.47
N ILE A 208 22.68 0.94 5.45
CA ILE A 208 21.94 0.35 6.57
C ILE A 208 20.75 -0.47 6.07
N LEU A 209 19.95 0.08 5.14
CA LEU A 209 18.80 -0.64 4.59
C LEU A 209 19.23 -1.92 3.86
N TYR A 210 20.29 -1.87 3.08
CA TYR A 210 20.84 -3.04 2.39
C TYR A 210 21.35 -4.12 3.34
N ARG A 211 22.06 -3.71 4.40
CA ARG A 211 22.56 -4.66 5.40
C ARG A 211 21.42 -5.32 6.19
N LEU A 212 20.43 -4.54 6.59
CA LEU A 212 19.27 -5.07 7.30
C LEU A 212 18.44 -5.98 6.40
N SER A 213 18.21 -5.63 5.14
CA SER A 213 17.48 -6.49 4.22
C SER A 213 18.21 -7.81 3.97
N HIS A 214 19.53 -7.77 3.79
CA HIS A 214 20.31 -8.99 3.66
C HIS A 214 20.24 -9.89 4.90
N ALA A 215 20.33 -9.31 6.10
CA ALA A 215 20.21 -10.06 7.35
C ALA A 215 18.79 -10.59 7.63
N LEU A 216 17.77 -10.04 6.97
CA LEU A 216 16.36 -10.44 7.09
C LEU A 216 15.84 -11.25 5.90
N GLY A 217 16.70 -11.52 4.92
CA GLY A 217 16.35 -12.33 3.75
C GLY A 217 15.73 -13.67 4.10
N PRO A 218 16.37 -14.49 4.95
CA PRO A 218 15.83 -15.78 5.37
C PRO A 218 14.45 -15.68 6.06
N GLU A 219 14.21 -14.66 6.89
CA GLU A 219 12.87 -14.45 7.46
C GLU A 219 11.84 -14.08 6.38
N TYR A 220 12.25 -13.33 5.35
CA TYR A 220 11.39 -13.05 4.19
C TYR A 220 11.05 -14.33 3.44
N ASP A 221 12.02 -15.21 3.19
CA ASP A 221 11.80 -16.51 2.55
C ASP A 221 10.85 -17.38 3.37
N SER A 222 10.99 -17.36 4.70
CA SER A 222 10.07 -18.02 5.62
C SER A 222 8.64 -17.49 5.51
N LEU A 223 8.47 -16.18 5.35
CA LEU A 223 7.15 -15.56 5.10
C LEU A 223 6.57 -16.03 3.76
N VAL A 224 7.37 -16.13 2.70
CA VAL A 224 6.94 -16.65 1.40
C VAL A 224 6.43 -18.08 1.53
N GLU A 225 7.16 -18.94 2.22
CA GLU A 225 6.74 -20.33 2.48
C GLU A 225 5.45 -20.42 3.31
N SER A 226 5.30 -19.57 4.32
CA SER A 226 4.09 -19.47 5.12
C SER A 226 2.91 -19.02 4.27
N MET A 227 3.12 -18.02 3.41
CA MET A 227 2.10 -17.47 2.51
C MET A 227 1.59 -18.54 1.52
N ARG A 228 2.44 -19.44 1.04
CA ARG A 228 2.05 -20.56 0.16
C ARG A 228 1.04 -21.49 0.82
N LYS A 229 1.12 -21.65 2.13
CA LYS A 229 0.30 -22.57 2.93
C LYS A 229 -0.91 -21.89 3.59
N ALA A 230 -1.06 -20.58 3.40
CA ALA A 230 -2.10 -19.82 4.06
C ALA A 230 -3.51 -20.25 3.60
N PRO A 231 -4.50 -20.36 4.52
CA PRO A 231 -5.86 -20.75 4.16
C PRO A 231 -6.56 -19.71 3.32
N SER A 232 -6.20 -18.42 3.50
CA SER A 232 -6.69 -17.33 2.66
C SER A 232 -5.61 -16.28 2.45
N ARG A 233 -5.56 -15.68 1.25
CA ARG A 233 -4.65 -14.60 0.87
C ARG A 233 -5.43 -13.47 0.22
N TYR A 234 -5.08 -12.26 0.59
CA TYR A 234 -5.61 -11.02 0.03
C TYR A 234 -4.54 -10.41 -0.83
N THR A 235 -4.82 -10.23 -2.11
CA THR A 235 -3.81 -9.80 -3.09
C THR A 235 -4.27 -8.54 -3.81
N ASP A 236 -3.35 -7.60 -3.96
CA ASP A 236 -3.58 -6.37 -4.70
C ASP A 236 -2.26 -5.85 -5.28
N THR A 237 -2.35 -4.95 -6.24
CA THR A 237 -1.17 -4.37 -6.91
C THR A 237 -1.27 -2.86 -7.02
N THR A 238 -0.12 -2.21 -7.06
CA THR A 238 -0.04 -0.78 -7.40
C THR A 238 1.17 -0.51 -8.27
N THR A 239 1.15 0.59 -8.99
CA THR A 239 2.32 1.01 -9.77
C THR A 239 3.51 1.30 -8.85
N TRP A 240 4.71 0.96 -9.30
CA TRP A 240 5.99 1.28 -8.66
C TRP A 240 6.96 1.84 -9.70
N ARG A 241 7.93 2.63 -9.29
CA ARG A 241 9.02 3.03 -10.18
C ARG A 241 10.32 2.42 -9.67
N ASN A 242 11.07 1.81 -10.57
CA ASN A 242 12.38 1.27 -10.28
C ASN A 242 13.36 1.67 -11.39
N GLY A 243 14.46 2.33 -11.05
CA GLY A 243 15.43 2.81 -12.03
C GLY A 243 14.88 3.79 -13.08
N GLY A 244 13.73 4.43 -12.79
CA GLY A 244 13.04 5.29 -13.75
C GLY A 244 11.99 4.57 -14.62
N GLU A 245 11.92 3.24 -14.57
CA GLU A 245 10.97 2.41 -15.31
C GLU A 245 9.70 2.12 -14.50
N ASN A 246 8.63 1.78 -15.21
CA ASN A 246 7.35 1.42 -14.60
C ASN A 246 7.37 -0.07 -14.22
N HIS A 247 7.22 -0.32 -12.92
CA HIS A 247 7.08 -1.62 -12.31
C HIS A 247 5.74 -1.72 -11.59
N ALA A 248 5.40 -2.91 -11.09
CA ALA A 248 4.29 -3.16 -10.19
C ALA A 248 4.82 -3.54 -8.81
N LEU A 249 4.18 -3.03 -7.77
CA LEU A 249 4.34 -3.52 -6.41
C LEU A 249 3.15 -4.41 -6.09
N TRP A 250 3.41 -5.68 -5.88
CA TRP A 250 2.45 -6.68 -5.44
C TRP A 250 2.42 -6.76 -3.93
N VAL A 251 1.26 -7.04 -3.37
CA VAL A 251 1.12 -7.39 -1.96
C VAL A 251 0.28 -8.64 -1.81
N PHE A 252 0.72 -9.53 -0.94
CA PHE A 252 -0.01 -10.71 -0.49
C PHE A 252 -0.13 -10.63 1.03
N VAL A 253 -1.35 -10.69 1.56
CA VAL A 253 -1.61 -10.43 2.97
C VAL A 253 -2.52 -11.49 3.55
N THR A 254 -2.19 -11.96 4.75
CA THR A 254 -3.04 -12.79 5.61
C THR A 254 -3.49 -12.01 6.86
N LYS A 255 -4.07 -12.68 7.85
CA LYS A 255 -4.35 -12.07 9.16
C LYS A 255 -3.10 -11.60 9.90
N GLY A 256 -1.97 -12.30 9.77
CA GLY A 256 -0.77 -12.08 10.56
C GLY A 256 0.51 -11.80 9.76
N GLU A 257 0.46 -11.83 8.45
CA GLU A 257 1.65 -11.75 7.60
C GLU A 257 1.37 -10.96 6.33
N ALA A 258 2.41 -10.35 5.79
CA ALA A 258 2.35 -9.67 4.50
C ALA A 258 3.67 -9.84 3.76
N ILE A 259 3.57 -10.02 2.44
CA ILE A 259 4.68 -10.02 1.51
C ILE A 259 4.46 -8.89 0.53
N PHE A 260 5.51 -8.10 0.30
CA PHE A 260 5.60 -7.09 -0.75
C PHE A 260 6.62 -7.58 -1.77
N HIS A 261 6.32 -7.39 -3.06
CA HIS A 261 7.20 -7.80 -4.14
C HIS A 261 7.13 -6.81 -5.30
N VAL A 262 8.28 -6.31 -5.76
CA VAL A 262 8.39 -5.38 -6.89
C VAL A 262 8.75 -6.16 -8.15
N SER A 263 7.94 -6.06 -9.18
CA SER A 263 8.18 -6.76 -10.46
C SER A 263 8.06 -5.82 -11.65
N GLY A 264 8.84 -6.05 -12.68
CA GLY A 264 8.71 -5.37 -13.98
C GLY A 264 7.41 -5.68 -14.71
N SER A 265 6.63 -6.64 -14.21
CA SER A 265 5.37 -7.07 -14.81
C SER A 265 4.22 -7.00 -13.80
N ASN A 266 3.01 -6.77 -14.33
CA ASN A 266 1.76 -6.86 -13.58
C ASN A 266 0.88 -8.02 -14.08
N ASN A 267 1.50 -9.09 -14.59
CA ASN A 267 0.81 -10.28 -15.05
C ASN A 267 0.77 -11.37 -13.94
N HIS A 268 -0.01 -12.42 -14.18
CA HIS A 268 -0.20 -13.53 -13.25
C HIS A 268 1.06 -14.37 -13.00
N GLU A 269 2.06 -14.31 -13.87
CA GLU A 269 3.32 -15.07 -13.72
C GLU A 269 4.08 -14.65 -12.47
N VAL A 270 4.05 -13.37 -12.14
CA VAL A 270 4.67 -12.85 -10.91
C VAL A 270 4.18 -13.58 -9.66
N ALA A 271 2.88 -13.77 -9.53
CA ALA A 271 2.31 -14.51 -8.41
C ALA A 271 2.64 -16.01 -8.45
N LEU A 272 2.70 -16.61 -9.66
CA LEU A 272 3.12 -18.01 -9.84
C LEU A 272 4.59 -18.24 -9.51
N ASP A 273 5.47 -17.31 -9.92
CA ASP A 273 6.90 -17.41 -9.65
C ASP A 273 7.18 -17.26 -8.15
N LEU A 274 6.51 -16.30 -7.50
CA LEU A 274 6.71 -16.05 -6.07
C LEU A 274 6.08 -17.13 -5.20
N LEU A 275 4.82 -17.50 -5.46
CA LEU A 275 4.06 -18.43 -4.61
C LEU A 275 4.10 -19.87 -5.10
N GLY A 276 4.41 -20.11 -6.36
CA GLY A 276 4.39 -21.44 -6.96
C GLY A 276 3.00 -22.08 -6.89
N LYS A 277 2.99 -23.41 -6.68
CA LYS A 277 1.74 -24.13 -6.37
C LYS A 277 1.38 -23.87 -4.91
N HIS A 278 0.37 -23.07 -4.70
CA HIS A 278 -0.16 -22.73 -3.39
C HIS A 278 -1.60 -23.24 -3.24
N SER A 279 -2.07 -23.35 -2.03
CA SER A 279 -3.43 -23.77 -1.68
C SER A 279 -4.17 -22.63 -0.96
N GLY A 280 -5.45 -22.81 -0.70
CA GLY A 280 -6.28 -21.82 0.02
C GLY A 280 -7.00 -20.84 -0.91
N THR A 281 -7.82 -20.00 -0.33
CA THR A 281 -8.68 -19.05 -1.05
C THR A 281 -7.93 -17.76 -1.38
N ASP A 282 -7.96 -17.35 -2.64
CA ASP A 282 -7.41 -16.06 -3.09
C ASP A 282 -8.51 -15.01 -3.14
N VAL A 283 -8.34 -13.91 -2.38
CA VAL A 283 -9.26 -12.77 -2.32
C VAL A 283 -8.63 -11.59 -3.08
N HIS A 284 -9.32 -11.10 -4.10
CA HIS A 284 -8.76 -10.08 -4.99
C HIS A 284 -9.81 -9.18 -5.62
N ASP A 285 -9.36 -8.13 -6.28
CA ASP A 285 -10.18 -7.35 -7.18
C ASP A 285 -10.48 -8.13 -8.48
N ARG A 286 -11.14 -7.48 -9.42
CA ARG A 286 -11.49 -8.09 -10.71
C ARG A 286 -10.42 -7.87 -11.79
N HIS A 287 -9.15 -7.69 -11.41
CA HIS A 287 -8.07 -7.53 -12.37
C HIS A 287 -7.81 -8.85 -13.12
N SER A 288 -7.61 -8.76 -14.43
CA SER A 288 -7.48 -9.92 -15.32
C SER A 288 -6.31 -10.87 -14.98
N ALA A 289 -5.24 -10.35 -14.36
CA ALA A 289 -4.12 -11.16 -13.89
C ALA A 289 -4.55 -12.22 -12.87
N PHE A 290 -5.44 -11.85 -11.93
CA PHE A 290 -5.95 -12.78 -10.92
C PHE A 290 -6.91 -13.81 -11.52
N GLU A 291 -7.72 -13.41 -12.52
CA GLU A 291 -8.58 -14.36 -13.24
C GLU A 291 -7.76 -15.42 -13.97
N THR A 292 -6.65 -15.02 -14.59
CA THR A 292 -5.74 -15.95 -15.27
C THR A 292 -5.02 -16.85 -14.26
N LEU A 293 -4.58 -16.29 -13.13
CA LEU A 293 -3.98 -17.03 -12.02
C LEU A 293 -4.93 -18.11 -11.51
N ALA A 294 -6.19 -17.74 -11.24
CA ALA A 294 -7.22 -18.69 -10.80
C ALA A 294 -7.44 -19.84 -11.78
N GLY A 295 -7.41 -19.55 -13.09
CA GLY A 295 -7.48 -20.57 -14.14
C GLY A 295 -6.34 -21.59 -14.09
N LYS A 296 -5.14 -21.17 -13.67
CA LYS A 296 -3.94 -22.01 -13.57
C LYS A 296 -3.83 -22.76 -12.24
N THR A 297 -4.11 -22.09 -11.13
CA THR A 297 -3.97 -22.69 -9.79
C THR A 297 -5.14 -23.56 -9.39
N LYS A 298 -6.34 -23.27 -9.92
CA LYS A 298 -7.62 -23.89 -9.52
C LYS A 298 -7.97 -23.68 -8.05
N ASN A 299 -7.36 -22.74 -7.38
CA ASN A 299 -7.68 -22.39 -6.01
C ASN A 299 -9.09 -21.76 -5.92
N PRO A 300 -9.80 -21.93 -4.80
CA PRO A 300 -11.00 -21.17 -4.53
C PRO A 300 -10.72 -19.66 -4.60
N GLN A 301 -11.69 -18.91 -5.08
CA GLN A 301 -11.57 -17.47 -5.27
C GLN A 301 -12.67 -16.73 -4.52
N GLN A 302 -12.37 -15.50 -4.12
CA GLN A 302 -13.37 -14.56 -3.62
C GLN A 302 -13.16 -13.19 -4.27
N TYR A 303 -14.18 -12.72 -4.98
CA TYR A 303 -14.21 -11.34 -5.48
C TYR A 303 -14.46 -10.34 -4.36
N CYS A 304 -13.76 -9.22 -4.43
CA CYS A 304 -13.98 -8.10 -3.53
C CYS A 304 -15.34 -7.44 -3.78
N TRP A 305 -16.27 -7.58 -2.85
CA TRP A 305 -17.59 -6.95 -2.94
C TRP A 305 -17.54 -5.42 -2.96
N SER A 306 -16.55 -4.80 -2.31
CA SER A 306 -16.37 -3.36 -2.40
C SER A 306 -16.11 -2.89 -3.83
N HIS A 307 -15.31 -3.63 -4.61
CA HIS A 307 -15.06 -3.32 -6.01
C HIS A 307 -16.30 -3.59 -6.88
N ILE A 308 -17.02 -4.69 -6.66
CA ILE A 308 -18.28 -4.99 -7.37
C ILE A 308 -19.29 -3.85 -7.17
N ILE A 309 -19.52 -3.43 -5.93
CA ILE A 309 -20.44 -2.34 -5.62
C ILE A 309 -19.92 -1.00 -6.18
N CYS A 310 -18.63 -0.79 -6.22
CA CYS A 310 -18.04 0.40 -6.82
C CYS A 310 -18.26 0.48 -8.32
N ASP A 311 -18.09 -0.63 -9.03
CA ASP A 311 -18.38 -0.72 -10.46
C ASP A 311 -19.88 -0.51 -10.75
N ALA A 312 -20.74 -1.06 -9.89
CA ALA A 312 -22.19 -0.81 -10.00
C ALA A 312 -22.56 0.65 -9.78
N LYS A 313 -21.88 1.38 -8.86
CA LYS A 313 -22.04 2.84 -8.70
C LYS A 313 -21.58 3.60 -9.95
N GLU A 314 -20.55 3.12 -10.62
CA GLU A 314 -20.12 3.70 -11.89
C GLU A 314 -21.18 3.50 -12.97
N LEU A 315 -21.80 2.31 -13.06
CA LEU A 315 -22.92 2.06 -13.96
C LEU A 315 -24.14 2.98 -13.64
N GLU A 316 -24.46 3.21 -12.36
CA GLU A 316 -25.49 4.17 -11.95
C GLU A 316 -25.16 5.58 -12.44
N SER A 317 -23.91 6.02 -12.34
CA SER A 317 -23.50 7.35 -12.78
C SER A 317 -23.61 7.55 -14.30
N PHE A 318 -23.45 6.47 -15.09
CA PHE A 318 -23.54 6.55 -16.54
C PHE A 318 -24.91 6.22 -17.11
N TYR A 319 -25.66 5.33 -16.45
CA TYR A 319 -26.89 4.74 -17.01
C TYR A 319 -28.12 4.91 -16.09
N GLY A 320 -28.04 5.77 -15.09
CA GLY A 320 -29.16 6.15 -14.25
C GLY A 320 -29.85 4.97 -13.56
N ASP A 321 -31.17 4.85 -13.79
CA ASP A 321 -32.02 3.85 -13.10
C ASP A 321 -31.56 2.41 -13.33
N GLU A 322 -31.05 2.08 -14.51
CA GLU A 322 -30.53 0.75 -14.81
C GLU A 322 -29.36 0.39 -13.90
N GLY A 323 -28.38 1.27 -13.78
CA GLY A 323 -27.24 1.08 -12.87
C GLY A 323 -27.63 1.13 -11.40
N LYS A 324 -28.64 1.94 -11.03
CA LYS A 324 -29.19 2.03 -9.69
C LYS A 324 -29.80 0.69 -9.23
N ILE A 325 -30.60 0.06 -10.08
CA ILE A 325 -31.19 -1.25 -9.80
C ILE A 325 -30.09 -2.30 -9.56
N ILE A 326 -29.06 -2.33 -10.40
CA ILE A 326 -27.93 -3.25 -10.23
C ILE A 326 -27.24 -3.00 -8.89
N LYS A 327 -26.92 -1.76 -8.56
CA LYS A 327 -26.23 -1.38 -7.33
C LYS A 327 -27.05 -1.76 -6.09
N GLU A 328 -28.32 -1.40 -6.05
CA GLU A 328 -29.19 -1.66 -4.89
C GLU A 328 -29.41 -3.17 -4.68
N SER A 329 -29.58 -3.93 -5.77
CA SER A 329 -29.66 -5.39 -5.71
C SER A 329 -28.41 -6.02 -5.14
N LEU A 330 -27.22 -5.60 -5.62
CA LEU A 330 -25.94 -6.08 -5.12
C LEU A 330 -25.70 -5.70 -3.66
N GLN A 331 -26.02 -4.49 -3.26
CA GLN A 331 -25.90 -4.05 -1.87
C GLN A 331 -26.80 -4.88 -0.94
N ARG A 332 -28.06 -5.12 -1.32
CA ARG A 332 -29.00 -5.93 -0.55
C ARG A 332 -28.49 -7.36 -0.36
N ILE A 333 -28.06 -8.01 -1.43
CA ILE A 333 -27.55 -9.39 -1.36
C ILE A 333 -26.24 -9.46 -0.54
N HIS A 334 -25.36 -8.48 -0.68
CA HIS A 334 -24.12 -8.45 0.10
C HIS A 334 -24.39 -8.29 1.61
N GLU A 335 -25.35 -7.41 1.99
CA GLU A 335 -25.73 -7.25 3.41
C GLU A 335 -26.35 -8.54 3.96
N GLU A 336 -27.20 -9.21 3.21
CA GLU A 336 -27.77 -10.50 3.59
C GLU A 336 -26.67 -11.57 3.73
N ALA A 337 -25.79 -11.68 2.74
CA ALA A 337 -24.69 -12.65 2.76
C ALA A 337 -23.73 -12.46 3.94
N LYS A 338 -23.49 -11.22 4.37
CA LYS A 338 -22.67 -10.93 5.55
C LYS A 338 -23.21 -11.52 6.84
N SER A 339 -24.52 -11.69 6.96
CA SER A 339 -25.12 -12.33 8.14
C SER A 339 -24.75 -13.81 8.28
N PHE A 340 -24.30 -14.46 7.20
CA PHE A 340 -23.87 -15.86 7.18
C PHE A 340 -22.36 -16.03 7.26
N HIS A 341 -21.57 -14.97 7.37
CA HIS A 341 -20.10 -15.03 7.26
C HIS A 341 -19.49 -16.16 8.11
N GLY A 342 -18.88 -17.12 7.43
CA GLY A 342 -18.12 -18.23 8.01
C GLY A 342 -18.91 -19.32 8.71
N HIS A 343 -20.26 -19.23 8.72
CA HIS A 343 -21.14 -20.22 9.33
C HIS A 343 -22.32 -20.61 8.44
N GLY A 344 -22.40 -20.02 7.24
CA GLY A 344 -23.38 -20.42 6.25
C GLY A 344 -23.03 -21.76 5.61
N THR A 345 -24.03 -22.37 4.99
CA THR A 345 -23.92 -23.64 4.27
C THR A 345 -23.82 -23.41 2.77
N HIS A 346 -23.51 -24.44 2.01
CA HIS A 346 -23.58 -24.38 0.54
C HIS A 346 -25.00 -24.13 0.04
N GLU A 347 -26.01 -24.58 0.77
CA GLU A 347 -27.41 -24.30 0.46
C GLU A 347 -27.73 -22.80 0.61
N ASP A 348 -27.20 -22.14 1.66
CA ASP A 348 -27.33 -20.68 1.82
C ASP A 348 -26.67 -19.93 0.65
N VAL A 349 -25.51 -20.42 0.18
CA VAL A 349 -24.84 -19.86 -1.01
C VAL A 349 -25.72 -20.02 -2.25
N ASP A 350 -26.29 -21.18 -2.48
CA ASP A 350 -27.20 -21.42 -3.60
C ASP A 350 -28.43 -20.51 -3.54
N GLN A 351 -29.05 -20.36 -2.37
CA GLN A 351 -30.18 -19.43 -2.17
C GLN A 351 -29.80 -17.98 -2.44
N LEU A 352 -28.60 -17.54 -2.03
CA LEU A 352 -28.11 -16.19 -2.32
C LEU A 352 -27.86 -15.99 -3.83
N HIS A 353 -27.36 -17.00 -4.52
CA HIS A 353 -27.22 -16.96 -5.97
C HIS A 353 -28.58 -16.88 -6.68
N ASP A 354 -29.53 -17.70 -6.28
CA ASP A 354 -30.88 -17.71 -6.89
C ASP A 354 -31.58 -16.37 -6.68
N LYS A 355 -31.45 -15.76 -5.50
CA LYS A 355 -31.94 -14.41 -5.23
C LYS A 355 -31.23 -13.37 -6.10
N LEU A 356 -29.92 -13.48 -6.29
CA LEU A 356 -29.15 -12.57 -7.12
C LEU A 356 -29.55 -12.69 -8.59
N VAL A 357 -29.74 -13.91 -9.10
CA VAL A 357 -30.27 -14.18 -10.44
C VAL A 357 -31.67 -13.59 -10.58
N PHE A 358 -32.59 -13.86 -9.64
CA PHE A 358 -33.95 -13.30 -9.67
C PHE A 358 -33.98 -11.77 -9.77
N LEU A 359 -33.03 -11.09 -9.10
CA LEU A 359 -32.95 -9.63 -9.07
C LEU A 359 -32.33 -9.05 -10.34
N LEU A 360 -31.37 -9.73 -10.96
CA LEU A 360 -30.51 -9.18 -11.99
C LEU A 360 -30.60 -9.85 -13.36
N ASP A 361 -31.16 -11.08 -13.51
CA ASP A 361 -31.29 -11.74 -14.82
C ASP A 361 -32.47 -11.14 -15.61
N ARG A 362 -32.16 -10.10 -16.35
CA ARG A 362 -33.08 -9.36 -17.21
C ARG A 362 -32.33 -8.77 -18.42
N ASP A 363 -33.08 -8.28 -19.39
CA ASP A 363 -32.53 -7.52 -20.49
C ASP A 363 -32.10 -6.13 -20.02
N TYR A 364 -30.93 -5.69 -20.48
CA TYR A 364 -30.33 -4.40 -20.20
C TYR A 364 -30.23 -3.57 -21.47
N ALA A 365 -30.67 -2.33 -21.43
CA ALA A 365 -30.58 -1.41 -22.55
C ALA A 365 -29.10 -1.12 -22.91
N HIS A 366 -28.22 -1.11 -21.90
CA HIS A 366 -26.82 -0.82 -22.09
C HIS A 366 -25.96 -2.09 -22.04
N ARG A 367 -25.22 -2.33 -23.13
CA ARG A 367 -24.33 -3.50 -23.28
C ARG A 367 -23.33 -3.67 -22.12
N ARG A 368 -22.85 -2.56 -21.51
CA ARG A 368 -21.90 -2.59 -20.39
C ARG A 368 -22.55 -3.17 -19.14
N SER A 369 -23.81 -2.77 -18.84
CA SER A 369 -24.60 -3.31 -17.72
C SER A 369 -24.84 -4.81 -17.91
N GLY A 370 -25.31 -5.23 -19.08
CA GLY A 370 -25.55 -6.64 -19.39
C GLY A 370 -24.29 -7.50 -19.25
N LYS A 371 -23.13 -7.04 -19.79
CA LYS A 371 -21.86 -7.75 -19.64
C LYS A 371 -21.38 -7.84 -18.20
N PHE A 372 -21.59 -6.78 -17.42
CA PHE A 372 -21.23 -6.75 -16.00
C PHE A 372 -22.02 -7.80 -15.21
N VAL A 373 -23.33 -7.82 -15.41
CA VAL A 373 -24.22 -8.78 -14.75
C VAL A 373 -23.95 -10.22 -15.23
N ASP A 374 -23.84 -10.45 -16.53
CA ASP A 374 -23.52 -11.79 -17.09
C ASP A 374 -22.21 -12.35 -16.52
N ASN A 375 -21.19 -11.50 -16.36
CA ASN A 375 -19.94 -11.92 -15.74
C ASN A 375 -20.17 -12.38 -14.30
N LEU A 376 -20.93 -11.65 -13.50
CA LEU A 376 -21.20 -12.03 -12.12
C LEU A 376 -22.04 -13.28 -11.98
N LEU A 377 -23.14 -13.37 -12.75
CA LEU A 377 -24.15 -14.44 -12.59
C LEU A 377 -23.69 -15.78 -13.21
N ARG A 378 -22.96 -15.76 -14.32
CA ARG A 378 -22.66 -16.95 -15.11
C ARG A 378 -21.20 -17.34 -15.12
N ARG A 379 -20.28 -16.37 -15.32
CA ARG A 379 -18.86 -16.66 -15.50
C ARG A 379 -18.09 -16.81 -14.19
N ARG A 380 -18.52 -16.08 -13.15
CA ARG A 380 -17.80 -15.98 -11.88
C ARG A 380 -18.70 -16.19 -10.67
N ARG A 381 -19.76 -16.98 -10.86
CA ARG A 381 -20.73 -17.30 -9.82
C ARG A 381 -20.08 -17.78 -8.53
N ASP A 382 -19.18 -18.76 -8.63
CA ASP A 382 -18.55 -19.40 -7.48
C ASP A 382 -17.57 -18.50 -6.71
N TRP A 383 -17.29 -17.29 -7.23
CA TRP A 383 -16.33 -16.36 -6.66
C TRP A 383 -16.99 -15.24 -5.82
N LEU A 384 -18.31 -15.28 -5.69
CA LEU A 384 -19.04 -14.21 -5.01
C LEU A 384 -19.23 -14.44 -3.53
N PHE A 385 -19.45 -15.70 -3.10
CA PHE A 385 -19.93 -16.02 -1.78
C PHE A 385 -19.04 -17.00 -1.00
N ARG A 386 -17.77 -17.13 -1.36
CA ARG A 386 -16.85 -18.01 -0.63
C ARG A 386 -16.78 -17.65 0.87
N PHE A 387 -16.84 -16.37 1.21
CA PHE A 387 -16.82 -15.89 2.59
C PHE A 387 -18.01 -16.33 3.44
N VAL A 388 -19.10 -16.77 2.83
CA VAL A 388 -20.29 -17.26 3.53
C VAL A 388 -19.97 -18.57 4.27
N VAL A 389 -19.26 -19.47 3.59
CA VAL A 389 -18.91 -20.81 4.11
C VAL A 389 -17.52 -20.89 4.74
N ASP A 390 -16.66 -19.93 4.51
CA ASP A 390 -15.27 -19.95 4.95
C ASP A 390 -14.97 -18.80 5.93
N PRO A 391 -14.78 -19.08 7.24
CA PRO A 391 -14.55 -18.05 8.26
C PRO A 391 -13.20 -17.31 8.11
N GLU A 392 -12.26 -17.87 7.34
CA GLU A 392 -10.97 -17.24 7.07
C GLU A 392 -11.01 -16.27 5.89
N VAL A 393 -12.15 -16.19 5.19
CA VAL A 393 -12.32 -15.36 3.98
C VAL A 393 -13.24 -14.18 4.29
N GLU A 394 -12.75 -12.96 4.09
CA GLU A 394 -13.58 -11.74 4.17
C GLU A 394 -14.26 -11.47 2.82
N SER A 395 -15.42 -10.83 2.83
CA SER A 395 -16.12 -10.45 1.58
C SER A 395 -15.41 -9.37 0.76
N THR A 396 -14.39 -8.72 1.32
CA THR A 396 -13.69 -7.59 0.70
C THR A 396 -12.18 -7.74 0.72
N ASN A 397 -11.49 -7.12 -0.23
CA ASN A 397 -10.02 -7.08 -0.31
C ASN A 397 -9.40 -5.91 0.49
N ASN A 398 -10.13 -5.32 1.42
CA ASN A 398 -9.69 -4.16 2.20
C ASN A 398 -8.38 -4.41 2.97
N ARG A 399 -8.03 -5.67 3.23
CA ARG A 399 -6.80 -6.06 3.92
C ARG A 399 -5.57 -5.74 3.06
N ALA A 400 -5.58 -6.14 1.79
CA ALA A 400 -4.51 -5.84 0.83
C ALA A 400 -4.47 -4.33 0.51
N GLU A 401 -5.62 -3.70 0.30
CA GLU A 401 -5.69 -2.25 0.06
C GLU A 401 -5.07 -1.45 1.21
N ARG A 402 -5.40 -1.80 2.47
CA ARG A 402 -4.79 -1.17 3.65
C ARG A 402 -3.28 -1.41 3.74
N ALA A 403 -2.80 -2.56 3.30
CA ALA A 403 -1.37 -2.88 3.28
C ALA A 403 -0.62 -2.04 2.23
N LEU A 404 -1.21 -1.78 1.07
CA LEU A 404 -0.58 -0.97 0.02
C LEU A 404 -0.56 0.54 0.32
N ARG A 405 -1.50 1.07 1.11
CA ARG A 405 -1.55 2.52 1.41
C ARG A 405 -0.22 3.11 1.89
N PRO A 406 0.52 2.51 2.84
CA PRO A 406 1.83 3.00 3.25
C PRO A 406 2.82 3.07 2.10
N SER A 407 2.84 2.06 1.22
CA SER A 407 3.73 1.98 0.06
C SER A 407 3.43 3.06 -0.98
N VAL A 408 2.15 3.38 -1.20
CA VAL A 408 1.74 4.49 -2.08
C VAL A 408 2.25 5.83 -1.54
N ILE A 409 2.17 6.06 -0.23
CA ILE A 409 2.69 7.29 0.40
C ILE A 409 4.23 7.31 0.31
N TYR A 410 4.88 6.19 0.60
CA TYR A 410 6.34 6.04 0.48
C TYR A 410 6.81 6.39 -0.93
N ARG A 411 6.16 5.82 -1.96
CA ARG A 411 6.45 6.12 -3.38
C ARG A 411 6.30 7.60 -3.71
N LYS A 412 5.26 8.27 -3.19
CA LYS A 412 5.06 9.71 -3.40
C LYS A 412 6.18 10.56 -2.80
N ALA A 413 6.75 10.11 -1.68
CA ALA A 413 7.86 10.81 -1.00
C ALA A 413 9.23 10.47 -1.59
N SER A 414 9.47 9.21 -2.00
CA SER A 414 10.79 8.73 -2.44
C SER A 414 10.96 8.59 -3.95
N GLY A 415 9.86 8.64 -4.71
CA GLY A 415 9.85 8.35 -6.15
C GLY A 415 9.95 6.86 -6.50
N GLY A 416 9.84 5.94 -5.52
CA GLY A 416 10.05 4.50 -5.69
C GLY A 416 11.46 4.05 -5.36
N SER A 417 11.98 3.06 -6.07
CA SER A 417 13.36 2.55 -5.97
C SER A 417 14.21 3.05 -7.14
N ARG A 418 15.52 3.20 -6.92
CA ARG A 418 16.44 3.66 -7.96
C ARG A 418 17.29 2.53 -8.56
N SER A 419 17.17 1.32 -8.01
CA SER A 419 17.88 0.13 -8.46
C SER A 419 17.17 -1.13 -7.98
N ASP A 420 17.47 -2.28 -8.61
CA ASP A 420 16.91 -3.58 -8.22
C ASP A 420 17.27 -3.93 -6.78
N ARG A 421 18.51 -3.68 -6.36
CA ARG A 421 18.92 -3.83 -4.96
C ARG A 421 18.09 -2.96 -4.00
N GLY A 422 17.71 -1.75 -4.42
CA GLY A 422 16.84 -0.86 -3.64
C GLY A 422 15.40 -1.35 -3.60
N ALA A 423 14.92 -1.97 -4.68
CA ALA A 423 13.61 -2.60 -4.74
C ALA A 423 13.56 -3.83 -3.81
N GLU A 424 14.53 -4.73 -3.91
CA GLU A 424 14.67 -5.90 -3.04
C GLU A 424 14.74 -5.51 -1.54
N ALA A 425 15.57 -4.51 -1.22
CA ALA A 425 15.63 -4.02 0.16
C ALA A 425 14.29 -3.47 0.65
N TYR A 426 13.54 -2.79 -0.22
CA TYR A 426 12.19 -2.33 0.10
C TYR A 426 11.22 -3.49 0.35
N GLU A 427 11.21 -4.50 -0.53
CA GLU A 427 10.37 -5.70 -0.42
C GLU A 427 10.55 -6.39 0.93
N ILE A 428 11.79 -6.74 1.25
CA ILE A 428 12.14 -7.45 2.48
C ILE A 428 11.77 -6.61 3.71
N MET A 429 12.24 -5.37 3.75
CA MET A 429 12.03 -4.50 4.90
C MET A 429 10.56 -4.17 5.13
N GLU A 430 9.78 -3.91 4.08
CA GLU A 430 8.36 -3.61 4.21
C GLU A 430 7.54 -4.83 4.59
N SER A 431 7.88 -6.01 4.06
CA SER A 431 7.26 -7.29 4.43
C SER A 431 7.45 -7.60 5.91
N ILE A 432 8.68 -7.50 6.41
CA ILE A 432 8.99 -7.73 7.82
C ILE A 432 8.31 -6.66 8.70
N ARG A 433 8.41 -5.39 8.32
CA ARG A 433 7.81 -4.29 9.06
C ARG A 433 6.29 -4.44 9.17
N TYR A 434 5.63 -4.73 8.05
CA TYR A 434 4.17 -4.83 8.04
C TYR A 434 3.69 -6.09 8.76
N THR A 435 4.37 -7.21 8.59
CA THR A 435 4.13 -8.45 9.36
C THR A 435 4.29 -8.22 10.87
N THR A 436 5.36 -7.54 11.28
CA THR A 436 5.58 -7.18 12.69
C THR A 436 4.41 -6.36 13.24
N LYS A 437 3.89 -5.40 12.44
CA LYS A 437 2.70 -4.62 12.80
C LYS A 437 1.44 -5.49 12.91
N LEU A 438 1.19 -6.40 11.96
CA LEU A 438 0.03 -7.31 12.00
C LEU A 438 0.05 -8.21 13.22
N ARG A 439 1.23 -8.64 13.64
CA ARG A 439 1.46 -9.48 14.83
C ARG A 439 1.51 -8.67 16.14
N ASN A 440 1.21 -7.36 16.12
CA ASN A 440 1.30 -6.45 17.27
C ASN A 440 2.67 -6.46 17.96
N LYS A 441 3.74 -6.65 17.20
CA LYS A 441 5.14 -6.65 17.66
C LYS A 441 5.81 -5.30 17.36
N SER A 442 6.91 -5.02 18.07
CA SER A 442 7.71 -3.80 17.87
C SER A 442 8.83 -4.04 16.85
N PHE A 443 8.83 -3.28 15.77
CA PHE A 443 9.91 -3.32 14.79
C PHE A 443 11.32 -3.12 15.40
N ILE A 444 11.45 -2.19 16.35
CA ILE A 444 12.77 -1.89 16.96
C ILE A 444 13.16 -2.92 18.03
N LYS A 445 12.19 -3.47 18.78
CA LYS A 445 12.47 -4.36 19.92
C LYS A 445 12.56 -5.83 19.52
N ASP A 446 11.72 -6.26 18.57
CA ASP A 446 11.57 -7.70 18.27
C ASP A 446 12.39 -8.18 17.07
N ILE A 447 12.71 -7.29 16.11
CA ILE A 447 13.56 -7.64 14.96
C ILE A 447 14.97 -8.13 15.34
N PRO A 448 15.66 -7.58 16.37
CA PRO A 448 16.97 -8.13 16.76
C PRO A 448 16.96 -9.62 17.10
N ALA A 449 15.85 -10.13 17.64
CA ALA A 449 15.73 -11.56 17.95
C ALA A 449 15.54 -12.41 16.68
N MET A 450 14.96 -11.89 15.61
CA MET A 450 14.83 -12.57 14.32
C MET A 450 16.21 -12.73 13.67
N ILE A 451 16.98 -11.66 13.60
CA ILE A 451 18.34 -11.66 13.00
C ILE A 451 19.27 -12.61 13.76
N ARG A 452 19.21 -12.68 15.10
CA ARG A 452 20.08 -13.54 15.92
C ARG A 452 19.78 -15.03 15.79
N LYS A 453 18.54 -15.42 15.52
CA LYS A 453 18.18 -16.85 15.33
C LYS A 453 18.86 -17.48 14.14
N GLU A 454 19.23 -16.70 13.15
CA GLU A 454 19.83 -17.16 11.91
C GLU A 454 21.35 -17.20 11.94
N THR A 455 21.98 -16.36 12.73
CA THR A 455 23.44 -16.41 12.97
C THR A 455 23.83 -17.60 13.85
N HIS A 456 22.88 -18.17 14.61
CA HIS A 456 23.09 -19.37 15.44
C HIS A 456 21.92 -20.36 15.22
N PRO A 457 21.91 -21.17 14.14
CA PRO A 457 21.07 -22.33 14.07
C PRO A 457 21.55 -23.29 15.18
N GLY A 458 20.75 -23.44 16.25
CA GLY A 458 21.01 -24.28 17.39
C GLY A 458 21.14 -25.77 17.06
#